data_b90dfbc13dfe8b195f632ac683156cec
#
_entry.id   b90dfbc13dfe8b195f632ac683156cec
#
_cell.length_a   1.000
_cell.length_b   1.000
_cell.length_c   1.000
_cell.angle_alpha   90.00
_cell.angle_beta   90.00
_cell.angle_gamma   90.00
#
_symmetry.space_group_name_H-M   'P 1'
#
loop_
_entity.id
_entity.type
_entity.pdbx_description
1 polymer ?
#
loop_
_entity_poly.entity_id
_entity_poly.type
_entity_poly.pdbx_seq_one_letter_code
_entity_poly.pdbx_strand_id
1 'polypeptide(L)'
;MAYGRTHLKIVLAWAACIGISVGATVLFAATSNPSATEDAEIAKSLAAMLRAGRTVISQNQDRINDPNVGNKGLDGRTVLQQAVKLYQEATGVDPVSIDPQSPLGKLIRAQMDSIVEVIESHQQTINRQGVGFKGFIPAVFARLVNEAFSRRVGSIAAMKVTAPPRLIRNRKAQPDEWETEVIRDKLSSPGWPKDQSYAAITVNNGRSAYRTAVPEYYGRSCLACHGSPKGEIDITGYPKDGAKEGDLGGFISITLFH
;
A
#
# COMPACT_ATOMS: atom_id res chain seq x y z
N MET A 1 89.53 23.58 -52.18
CA MET A 1 88.70 24.61 -51.60
C MET A 1 87.28 24.02 -51.46
N ALA A 2 86.90 23.56 -50.31
CA ALA A 2 85.50 23.30 -49.92
C ALA A 2 85.43 23.10 -48.44
N TYR A 3 84.73 23.97 -47.81
CA TYR A 3 84.46 23.98 -46.35
C TYR A 3 83.43 22.94 -45.99
N GLY A 4 83.72 22.06 -45.06
CA GLY A 4 82.79 21.12 -44.44
C GLY A 4 82.09 21.76 -43.23
N ARG A 5 80.77 21.75 -43.18
CA ARG A 5 79.97 22.15 -42.04
C ARG A 5 79.47 20.91 -41.30
N THR A 6 79.91 20.73 -40.06
CA THR A 6 79.45 19.76 -39.14
C THR A 6 78.09 20.14 -38.50
N HIS A 7 77.05 19.35 -38.69
CA HIS A 7 75.76 19.53 -38.03
C HIS A 7 75.71 18.70 -36.71
N LEU A 8 75.63 19.45 -35.64
CA LEU A 8 75.41 18.92 -34.28
C LEU A 8 73.91 18.51 -34.10
N LYS A 9 73.63 17.26 -33.94
CA LYS A 9 72.24 16.76 -33.64
C LYS A 9 72.05 16.85 -32.13
N ILE A 10 71.12 17.74 -31.71
CA ILE A 10 70.64 17.78 -30.32
C ILE A 10 69.47 16.80 -30.24
N VAL A 11 69.63 15.78 -29.37
CA VAL A 11 68.57 14.81 -29.03
C VAL A 11 67.84 15.35 -27.81
N LEU A 12 66.64 15.82 -27.99
CA LEU A 12 65.73 16.16 -26.87
C LEU A 12 65.06 14.89 -26.36
N ALA A 13 65.40 14.50 -25.14
CA ALA A 13 64.71 13.44 -24.42
C ALA A 13 63.41 14.02 -23.81
N TRP A 14 62.26 13.52 -24.25
CA TRP A 14 60.98 13.80 -23.62
C TRP A 14 60.78 12.85 -22.46
N ALA A 15 60.80 13.36 -21.24
CA ALA A 15 60.34 12.63 -20.06
C ALA A 15 58.82 12.67 -19.97
N ALA A 16 58.16 11.54 -20.23
CA ALA A 16 56.71 11.41 -20.04
C ALA A 16 56.44 11.20 -18.53
N CYS A 17 55.93 12.22 -17.86
CA CYS A 17 55.34 12.06 -16.51
C CYS A 17 53.99 11.40 -16.63
N ILE A 18 53.90 10.10 -16.29
CA ILE A 18 52.62 9.41 -16.13
C ILE A 18 52.08 9.79 -14.75
N GLY A 19 51.15 10.73 -14.73
CA GLY A 19 50.35 11.11 -13.57
C GLY A 19 49.32 10.03 -13.29
N ILE A 20 49.55 9.20 -12.28
CA ILE A 20 48.52 8.26 -11.75
C ILE A 20 47.53 9.11 -10.93
N SER A 21 46.39 9.49 -11.52
CA SER A 21 45.28 10.04 -10.76
C SER A 21 44.53 8.91 -10.05
N VAL A 22 44.79 8.75 -8.75
CA VAL A 22 43.96 7.91 -7.88
C VAL A 22 42.64 8.63 -7.67
N GLY A 23 41.66 8.29 -8.49
CA GLY A 23 40.28 8.70 -8.28
C GLY A 23 39.72 8.03 -7.04
N ALA A 24 39.61 8.75 -5.94
CA ALA A 24 38.88 8.31 -4.77
C ALA A 24 37.37 8.26 -5.13
N THR A 25 36.89 7.06 -5.42
CA THR A 25 35.44 6.81 -5.56
C THR A 25 34.83 6.90 -4.16
N VAL A 26 34.26 8.04 -3.81
CA VAL A 26 33.47 8.19 -2.59
C VAL A 26 32.17 7.45 -2.83
N LEU A 27 32.09 6.21 -2.33
CA LEU A 27 30.83 5.50 -2.19
C LEU A 27 30.01 6.23 -1.12
N PHE A 28 29.03 7.02 -1.57
CA PHE A 28 27.96 7.47 -0.70
C PHE A 28 27.10 6.23 -0.36
N ALA A 29 27.42 5.59 0.76
CA ALA A 29 26.46 4.70 1.40
C ALA A 29 25.26 5.57 1.78
N ALA A 30 24.12 5.35 1.12
CA ALA A 30 22.86 5.92 1.56
C ALA A 30 22.58 5.38 2.97
N THR A 31 22.88 6.19 3.98
CA THR A 31 22.48 5.90 5.35
C THR A 31 20.96 5.97 5.39
N SER A 32 20.30 4.81 5.34
CA SER A 32 18.87 4.73 5.61
C SER A 32 18.65 5.31 7.01
N ASN A 33 17.83 6.36 7.10
CA ASN A 33 17.43 6.91 8.39
C ASN A 33 16.70 5.79 9.15
N PRO A 34 17.17 5.35 10.33
CA PRO A 34 16.55 4.25 11.09
C PRO A 34 15.05 4.43 11.31
N SER A 35 14.59 5.66 11.52
CA SER A 35 13.17 6.00 11.62
C SER A 35 12.40 5.71 10.33
N ALA A 36 12.95 6.01 9.14
CA ALA A 36 12.28 5.76 7.88
C ALA A 36 12.16 4.24 7.57
N THR A 37 13.09 3.43 8.05
CA THR A 37 13.02 1.97 7.93
C THR A 37 11.92 1.39 8.83
N GLU A 38 11.83 1.86 10.07
CA GLU A 38 10.77 1.46 11.01
C GLU A 38 9.38 1.87 10.48
N ASP A 39 9.23 3.10 9.98
CA ASP A 39 7.99 3.59 9.38
C ASP A 39 7.55 2.74 8.18
N ALA A 40 8.51 2.32 7.34
CA ALA A 40 8.22 1.45 6.20
C ALA A 40 7.73 0.06 6.64
N GLU A 41 8.31 -0.50 7.70
CA GLU A 41 7.89 -1.78 8.28
C GLU A 41 6.49 -1.68 8.89
N ILE A 42 6.22 -0.61 9.65
CA ILE A 42 4.88 -0.35 10.21
C ILE A 42 3.86 -0.25 9.08
N ALA A 43 4.13 0.55 8.07
CA ALA A 43 3.20 0.75 6.97
C ALA A 43 2.94 -0.54 6.18
N LYS A 44 3.98 -1.33 5.90
CA LYS A 44 3.88 -2.64 5.26
C LYS A 44 3.00 -3.60 6.08
N SER A 45 3.20 -3.64 7.37
CA SER A 45 2.44 -4.47 8.30
C SER A 45 0.95 -4.09 8.33
N LEU A 46 0.65 -2.79 8.47
CA LEU A 46 -0.73 -2.29 8.46
C LEU A 46 -1.44 -2.57 7.12
N ALA A 47 -0.74 -2.39 5.99
CA ALA A 47 -1.30 -2.74 4.68
C ALA A 47 -1.60 -4.24 4.57
N ALA A 48 -0.71 -5.10 5.05
CA ALA A 48 -0.88 -6.55 5.03
C ALA A 48 -2.11 -6.98 5.86
N MET A 49 -2.29 -6.44 7.06
CA MET A 49 -3.44 -6.75 7.91
C MET A 49 -4.77 -6.27 7.29
N LEU A 50 -4.80 -5.07 6.69
CA LEU A 50 -5.99 -4.59 5.98
C LEU A 50 -6.35 -5.49 4.80
N ARG A 51 -5.35 -5.93 4.01
CA ARG A 51 -5.54 -6.87 2.91
C ARG A 51 -6.06 -8.22 3.42
N ALA A 52 -5.50 -8.74 4.49
CA ALA A 52 -5.93 -9.99 5.10
C ALA A 52 -7.41 -9.93 5.52
N GLY A 53 -7.82 -8.90 6.24
CA GLY A 53 -9.22 -8.71 6.61
C GLY A 53 -10.15 -8.57 5.40
N ARG A 54 -9.77 -7.81 4.38
CA ARG A 54 -10.53 -7.68 3.11
C ARG A 54 -10.66 -9.02 2.39
N THR A 55 -9.60 -9.81 2.41
CA THR A 55 -9.62 -11.15 1.79
C THR A 55 -10.61 -12.06 2.47
N VAL A 56 -10.68 -12.06 3.82
CA VAL A 56 -11.69 -12.83 4.56
C VAL A 56 -13.10 -12.42 4.13
N ILE A 57 -13.38 -11.11 4.05
CA ILE A 57 -14.70 -10.64 3.61
C ILE A 57 -14.99 -11.02 2.16
N SER A 58 -13.99 -10.92 1.27
CA SER A 58 -14.13 -11.30 -0.14
C SER A 58 -14.44 -12.79 -0.31
N GLN A 59 -13.74 -13.65 0.41
CA GLN A 59 -13.94 -15.11 0.37
C GLN A 59 -15.30 -15.56 0.93
N ASN A 60 -15.92 -14.73 1.75
CA ASN A 60 -17.23 -15.02 2.38
C ASN A 60 -18.38 -14.25 1.73
N GLN A 61 -18.21 -13.58 0.56
CA GLN A 61 -19.29 -12.79 -0.04
C GLN A 61 -20.53 -13.59 -0.39
N ASP A 62 -20.37 -14.80 -0.94
CA ASP A 62 -21.51 -15.67 -1.27
C ASP A 62 -22.28 -16.03 0.00
N ARG A 63 -21.57 -16.38 1.08
CA ARG A 63 -22.17 -16.71 2.37
C ARG A 63 -22.85 -15.49 3.01
N ILE A 64 -22.20 -14.33 2.98
CA ILE A 64 -22.76 -13.06 3.49
C ILE A 64 -24.06 -12.76 2.76
N ASN A 65 -24.09 -12.91 1.43
CA ASN A 65 -25.22 -12.54 0.59
C ASN A 65 -26.28 -13.64 0.42
N ASP A 66 -26.08 -14.85 1.00
CA ASP A 66 -27.11 -15.90 0.95
C ASP A 66 -28.32 -15.49 1.78
N PRO A 67 -29.53 -15.35 1.17
CA PRO A 67 -30.73 -14.96 1.88
C PRO A 67 -31.29 -16.06 2.78
N ASN A 68 -30.92 -17.33 2.54
CA ASN A 68 -31.47 -18.48 3.26
C ASN A 68 -30.74 -18.75 4.59
N VAL A 69 -29.51 -18.27 4.73
CA VAL A 69 -28.67 -18.43 5.93
C VAL A 69 -28.85 -17.22 6.83
N GLY A 70 -29.28 -17.39 8.07
CA GLY A 70 -29.36 -16.35 9.09
C GLY A 70 -27.96 -16.08 9.67
N ASN A 71 -27.57 -16.87 10.68
CA ASN A 71 -26.23 -16.74 11.25
C ASN A 71 -25.14 -17.23 10.28
N LYS A 72 -24.28 -16.31 9.86
CA LYS A 72 -23.17 -16.59 8.92
C LYS A 72 -21.94 -17.20 9.61
N GLY A 73 -21.89 -17.26 10.94
CA GLY A 73 -20.71 -17.67 11.70
C GLY A 73 -19.49 -16.79 11.45
N LEU A 74 -19.71 -15.53 11.12
CA LEU A 74 -18.69 -14.52 10.86
C LEU A 74 -18.74 -13.45 11.95
N ASP A 75 -18.54 -13.85 13.21
CA ASP A 75 -18.33 -12.90 14.31
C ASP A 75 -16.93 -12.25 14.23
N GLY A 76 -16.70 -11.21 15.03
CA GLY A 76 -15.45 -10.45 15.02
C GLY A 76 -14.24 -11.29 15.34
N ARG A 77 -14.35 -12.25 16.25
CA ARG A 77 -13.27 -13.17 16.62
C ARG A 77 -12.94 -14.10 15.46
N THR A 78 -13.94 -14.70 14.85
CA THR A 78 -13.76 -15.62 13.71
C THR A 78 -13.11 -14.91 12.53
N VAL A 79 -13.56 -13.70 12.18
CA VAL A 79 -12.97 -12.92 11.08
C VAL A 79 -11.55 -12.51 11.42
N LEU A 80 -11.27 -12.06 12.65
CA LEU A 80 -9.91 -11.71 13.06
C LEU A 80 -8.97 -12.91 13.02
N GLN A 81 -9.38 -14.08 13.50
CA GLN A 81 -8.55 -15.29 13.45
C GLN A 81 -8.18 -15.67 12.01
N GLN A 82 -9.12 -15.59 11.07
CA GLN A 82 -8.85 -15.82 9.66
C GLN A 82 -7.90 -14.75 9.06
N ALA A 83 -8.10 -13.48 9.44
CA ALA A 83 -7.23 -12.39 9.00
C ALA A 83 -5.79 -12.53 9.54
N VAL A 84 -5.63 -12.91 10.82
CA VAL A 84 -4.32 -13.19 11.43
C VAL A 84 -3.58 -14.29 10.69
N LYS A 85 -4.29 -15.40 10.36
CA LYS A 85 -3.71 -16.50 9.59
C LYS A 85 -3.21 -16.02 8.22
N LEU A 86 -4.04 -15.29 7.46
CA LEU A 86 -3.66 -14.76 6.15
C LEU A 86 -2.51 -13.73 6.24
N TYR A 87 -2.51 -12.91 7.29
CA TYR A 87 -1.41 -11.99 7.57
C TYR A 87 -0.11 -12.76 7.82
N GLN A 88 -0.13 -13.80 8.65
CA GLN A 88 1.02 -14.63 8.96
C GLN A 88 1.54 -15.36 7.71
N GLU A 89 0.66 -15.88 6.88
CA GLU A 89 1.02 -16.50 5.58
C GLU A 89 1.70 -15.50 4.64
N ALA A 90 1.25 -14.24 4.63
CA ALA A 90 1.79 -13.20 3.76
C ALA A 90 3.10 -12.56 4.26
N THR A 91 3.31 -12.52 5.58
CA THR A 91 4.43 -11.77 6.19
C THR A 91 5.46 -12.66 6.87
N GLY A 92 5.11 -13.91 7.21
CA GLY A 92 5.91 -14.79 8.04
C GLY A 92 5.90 -14.44 9.53
N VAL A 93 5.15 -13.42 9.96
CA VAL A 93 5.11 -12.90 11.33
C VAL A 93 3.75 -13.14 11.95
N ASP A 94 3.71 -13.60 13.18
CA ASP A 94 2.48 -13.63 13.98
C ASP A 94 2.24 -12.23 14.57
N PRO A 95 1.16 -11.51 14.17
CA PRO A 95 0.91 -10.15 14.64
C PRO A 95 0.59 -10.10 16.14
N VAL A 96 0.17 -11.22 16.74
CA VAL A 96 -0.11 -11.30 18.19
C VAL A 96 1.17 -11.34 19.00
N SER A 97 2.26 -11.89 18.45
CA SER A 97 3.57 -12.00 19.10
C SER A 97 4.37 -10.69 19.09
N ILE A 98 3.97 -9.69 18.32
CA ILE A 98 4.64 -8.38 18.25
C ILE A 98 4.54 -7.69 19.62
N ASP A 99 5.67 -7.14 20.11
CA ASP A 99 5.71 -6.43 21.38
C ASP A 99 4.62 -5.33 21.43
N PRO A 100 3.65 -5.42 22.36
CA PRO A 100 2.54 -4.48 22.46
C PRO A 100 2.97 -3.05 22.82
N GLN A 101 4.18 -2.85 23.32
CA GLN A 101 4.71 -1.52 23.67
C GLN A 101 5.45 -0.87 22.50
N SER A 102 5.87 -1.65 21.49
CA SER A 102 6.50 -1.10 20.28
C SER A 102 5.53 -0.24 19.47
N PRO A 103 6.01 0.72 18.67
CA PRO A 103 5.18 1.51 17.76
C PRO A 103 4.33 0.63 16.84
N LEU A 104 4.92 -0.40 16.24
CA LEU A 104 4.22 -1.37 15.41
C LEU A 104 3.15 -2.13 16.21
N GLY A 105 3.51 -2.63 17.41
CA GLY A 105 2.59 -3.42 18.24
C GLY A 105 1.35 -2.66 18.66
N LYS A 106 1.48 -1.37 18.99
CA LYS A 106 0.36 -0.49 19.30
C LYS A 106 -0.58 -0.32 18.11
N LEU A 107 -0.02 -0.05 16.93
CA LEU A 107 -0.80 0.22 15.73
C LEU A 107 -1.46 -1.05 15.17
N ILE A 108 -0.76 -2.18 15.14
CA ILE A 108 -1.33 -3.43 14.63
C ILE A 108 -2.47 -3.95 15.52
N ARG A 109 -2.34 -3.81 16.86
CA ARG A 109 -3.42 -4.14 17.79
C ARG A 109 -4.63 -3.25 17.60
N ALA A 110 -4.43 -1.93 17.49
CA ALA A 110 -5.51 -1.00 17.20
C ALA A 110 -6.25 -1.35 15.89
N GLN A 111 -5.53 -1.82 14.88
CA GLN A 111 -6.13 -2.26 13.63
C GLN A 111 -6.90 -3.59 13.80
N MET A 112 -6.35 -4.57 14.52
CA MET A 112 -7.04 -5.82 14.85
C MET A 112 -8.34 -5.56 15.64
N ASP A 113 -8.29 -4.69 16.65
CA ASP A 113 -9.47 -4.28 17.41
C ASP A 113 -10.50 -3.57 16.54
N SER A 114 -10.06 -2.82 15.54
CA SER A 114 -10.94 -2.15 14.57
C SER A 114 -11.63 -3.15 13.65
N ILE A 115 -10.96 -4.24 13.28
CA ILE A 115 -11.58 -5.34 12.52
C ILE A 115 -12.71 -5.97 13.35
N VAL A 116 -12.44 -6.31 14.61
CA VAL A 116 -13.45 -6.90 15.52
C VAL A 116 -14.64 -5.95 15.68
N GLU A 117 -14.40 -4.67 16.01
CA GLU A 117 -15.46 -3.67 16.19
C GLU A 117 -16.36 -3.56 14.96
N VAL A 118 -15.78 -3.48 13.77
CA VAL A 118 -16.54 -3.33 12.53
C VAL A 118 -17.41 -4.54 12.25
N ILE A 119 -16.90 -5.75 12.48
CA ILE A 119 -17.68 -6.97 12.27
C ILE A 119 -18.79 -7.07 13.30
N GLU A 120 -18.53 -6.82 14.59
CA GLU A 120 -19.55 -6.89 15.64
C GLU A 120 -20.65 -5.84 15.43
N SER A 121 -20.29 -4.63 15.08
CA SER A 121 -21.28 -3.57 14.80
C SER A 121 -22.13 -3.80 13.54
N HIS A 122 -21.72 -4.73 12.66
CA HIS A 122 -22.44 -5.06 11.43
C HIS A 122 -23.09 -6.47 11.44
N GLN A 123 -23.11 -7.16 12.60
CA GLN A 123 -23.71 -8.50 12.71
C GLN A 123 -25.16 -8.53 12.22
N GLN A 124 -25.96 -7.52 12.54
CA GLN A 124 -27.35 -7.42 12.07
C GLN A 124 -27.42 -7.37 10.53
N THR A 125 -26.52 -6.65 9.88
CA THR A 125 -26.47 -6.57 8.42
C THR A 125 -25.96 -7.88 7.81
N ILE A 126 -24.87 -8.41 8.34
CA ILE A 126 -24.22 -9.64 7.86
C ILE A 126 -25.18 -10.83 7.96
N ASN A 127 -25.86 -10.97 9.10
CA ASN A 127 -26.74 -12.11 9.41
C ASN A 127 -28.20 -11.93 8.94
N ARG A 128 -28.53 -10.83 8.28
CA ARG A 128 -29.89 -10.54 7.83
C ARG A 128 -30.38 -11.61 6.86
N GLN A 129 -31.45 -12.32 7.27
CA GLN A 129 -32.11 -13.34 6.47
C GLN A 129 -33.12 -12.73 5.48
N GLY A 130 -33.44 -13.42 4.41
CA GLY A 130 -34.39 -12.95 3.38
C GLY A 130 -33.85 -11.85 2.46
N VAL A 131 -32.61 -11.39 2.65
CA VAL A 131 -31.97 -10.36 1.82
C VAL A 131 -30.73 -10.93 1.16
N GLY A 132 -30.65 -10.86 -0.16
CA GLY A 132 -29.51 -11.29 -0.95
C GLY A 132 -28.32 -10.33 -0.78
N PHE A 133 -28.17 -9.38 -1.68
CA PHE A 133 -27.06 -8.41 -1.58
C PHE A 133 -27.23 -7.47 -0.37
N LYS A 134 -26.27 -7.51 0.56
CA LYS A 134 -26.34 -6.78 1.83
C LYS A 134 -25.47 -5.51 1.87
N GLY A 135 -24.74 -5.24 0.80
CA GLY A 135 -23.85 -4.08 0.73
C GLY A 135 -22.61 -4.13 1.62
N PHE A 136 -22.41 -5.20 2.41
CA PHE A 136 -21.23 -5.41 3.22
C PHE A 136 -20.14 -6.09 2.38
N ILE A 137 -19.47 -5.29 1.55
CA ILE A 137 -18.44 -5.71 0.60
C ILE A 137 -17.03 -5.36 1.09
N PRO A 138 -15.95 -5.94 0.54
CA PRO A 138 -14.57 -5.69 0.98
C PRO A 138 -14.18 -4.20 1.01
N ALA A 139 -14.67 -3.39 0.08
CA ALA A 139 -14.39 -1.95 0.04
C ALA A 139 -15.08 -1.19 1.19
N VAL A 140 -16.32 -1.55 1.52
CA VAL A 140 -17.06 -1.00 2.67
C VAL A 140 -16.39 -1.41 3.98
N PHE A 141 -16.04 -2.68 4.14
CA PHE A 141 -15.31 -3.19 5.29
C PHE A 141 -13.99 -2.42 5.49
N ALA A 142 -13.15 -2.30 4.44
CA ALA A 142 -11.88 -1.58 4.53
C ALA A 142 -12.05 -0.11 4.99
N ARG A 143 -13.04 0.59 4.43
CA ARG A 143 -13.35 1.96 4.84
C ARG A 143 -13.73 2.04 6.32
N LEU A 144 -14.62 1.16 6.77
CA LEU A 144 -15.09 1.14 8.16
C LEU A 144 -13.96 0.80 9.14
N VAL A 145 -13.08 -0.15 8.79
CA VAL A 145 -11.89 -0.50 9.59
C VAL A 145 -10.95 0.70 9.69
N ASN A 146 -10.69 1.41 8.58
CA ASN A 146 -9.84 2.58 8.58
C ASN A 146 -10.45 3.75 9.39
N GLU A 147 -11.77 3.93 9.34
CA GLU A 147 -12.48 4.92 10.17
C GLU A 147 -12.40 4.54 11.67
N ALA A 148 -12.56 3.26 12.02
CA ALA A 148 -12.41 2.77 13.40
C ALA A 148 -10.96 2.90 13.89
N PHE A 149 -10.00 2.53 13.07
CA PHE A 149 -8.57 2.70 13.34
C PHE A 149 -8.21 4.17 13.60
N SER A 150 -8.68 5.09 12.74
CA SER A 150 -8.43 6.52 12.91
C SER A 150 -9.02 7.09 14.21
N ARG A 151 -10.17 6.56 14.68
CA ARG A 151 -10.71 6.94 15.99
C ARG A 151 -9.80 6.54 17.14
N ARG A 152 -9.08 5.42 17.02
CA ARG A 152 -8.17 4.90 18.06
C ARG A 152 -6.82 5.60 18.07
N VAL A 153 -6.28 5.87 16.89
CA VAL A 153 -4.86 6.29 16.74
C VAL A 153 -4.67 7.49 15.80
N GLY A 154 -5.72 8.24 15.51
CA GLY A 154 -5.66 9.30 14.49
C GLY A 154 -4.64 10.42 14.74
N SER A 155 -4.13 10.55 15.98
CA SER A 155 -3.02 11.45 16.30
C SER A 155 -1.64 10.88 15.93
N ILE A 156 -1.56 9.57 15.66
CA ILE A 156 -0.31 8.85 15.40
C ILE A 156 -0.26 8.36 13.97
N ALA A 157 -1.39 7.81 13.47
CA ALA A 157 -1.47 7.23 12.15
C ALA A 157 -2.85 7.42 11.51
N ALA A 158 -2.87 7.46 10.18
CA ALA A 158 -4.10 7.44 9.41
C ALA A 158 -3.95 6.48 8.23
N MET A 159 -5.07 5.85 7.85
CA MET A 159 -5.13 4.95 6.71
C MET A 159 -6.35 5.25 5.85
N LYS A 160 -6.19 5.12 4.54
CA LYS A 160 -7.27 5.26 3.56
C LYS A 160 -7.01 4.33 2.36
N VAL A 161 -8.06 3.75 1.80
CA VAL A 161 -7.98 3.16 0.46
C VAL A 161 -8.47 4.22 -0.51
N THR A 162 -7.66 4.55 -1.50
CA THR A 162 -7.95 5.53 -2.55
C THR A 162 -7.60 4.99 -3.93
N ALA A 163 -8.00 5.69 -4.97
CA ALA A 163 -7.82 5.25 -6.35
C ALA A 163 -7.75 6.47 -7.29
N PRO A 164 -7.38 6.30 -8.56
CA PRO A 164 -7.56 7.35 -9.56
C PRO A 164 -8.99 7.92 -9.51
N PRO A 165 -9.19 9.25 -9.60
CA PRO A 165 -10.50 9.90 -9.41
C PRO A 165 -11.64 9.26 -10.21
N ARG A 166 -11.34 8.76 -11.43
CA ARG A 166 -12.33 8.09 -12.30
C ARG A 166 -12.88 6.75 -11.75
N LEU A 167 -12.14 6.13 -10.80
CA LEU A 167 -12.52 4.86 -10.18
C LEU A 167 -13.15 5.04 -8.79
N ILE A 168 -13.24 6.28 -8.30
CA ILE A 168 -13.79 6.57 -6.99
C ILE A 168 -15.30 6.48 -7.01
N ARG A 169 -15.85 5.57 -6.21
CA ARG A 169 -17.30 5.39 -5.99
C ARG A 169 -17.77 6.02 -4.67
N ASN A 170 -16.86 6.27 -3.74
CA ASN A 170 -17.14 6.88 -2.44
C ASN A 170 -16.35 8.18 -2.29
N ARG A 171 -17.04 9.30 -2.05
CA ARG A 171 -16.40 10.62 -1.90
C ARG A 171 -15.34 10.68 -0.79
N LYS A 172 -15.49 9.90 0.29
CA LYS A 172 -14.48 9.82 1.36
C LYS A 172 -13.15 9.18 0.91
N ALA A 173 -13.18 8.47 -0.22
CA ALA A 173 -11.99 7.85 -0.80
C ALA A 173 -11.27 8.75 -1.82
N GLN A 174 -11.71 9.99 -2.02
CA GLN A 174 -11.04 10.92 -2.95
C GLN A 174 -9.58 11.10 -2.53
N PRO A 175 -8.63 11.03 -3.50
CA PRO A 175 -7.23 11.28 -3.24
C PRO A 175 -7.03 12.76 -2.90
N ASP A 176 -6.12 13.04 -1.94
CA ASP A 176 -5.61 14.38 -1.71
C ASP A 176 -4.56 14.77 -2.79
N GLU A 177 -3.96 15.94 -2.69
CA GLU A 177 -2.99 16.45 -3.67
C GLU A 177 -1.79 15.51 -3.82
N TRP A 178 -1.14 15.12 -2.70
CA TRP A 178 -0.01 14.20 -2.72
C TRP A 178 -0.40 12.83 -3.31
N GLU A 179 -1.54 12.30 -2.92
CA GLU A 179 -2.04 11.02 -3.44
C GLU A 179 -2.33 11.09 -4.95
N THR A 180 -2.85 12.23 -5.42
CA THR A 180 -3.09 12.47 -6.85
C THR A 180 -1.79 12.51 -7.64
N GLU A 181 -0.76 13.18 -7.12
CA GLU A 181 0.58 13.21 -7.72
C GLU A 181 1.21 11.82 -7.77
N VAL A 182 1.14 11.06 -6.66
CA VAL A 182 1.67 9.69 -6.59
C VAL A 182 0.97 8.77 -7.59
N ILE A 183 -0.35 8.88 -7.75
CA ILE A 183 -1.08 8.12 -8.77
C ILE A 183 -0.55 8.45 -10.17
N ARG A 184 -0.46 9.74 -10.48
CA ARG A 184 -0.11 10.23 -11.83
C ARG A 184 1.35 9.93 -12.17
N ASP A 185 2.28 10.29 -11.28
CA ASP A 185 3.70 10.39 -11.60
C ASP A 185 4.49 9.12 -11.22
N LYS A 186 3.89 8.25 -10.40
CA LYS A 186 4.50 7.00 -9.93
C LYS A 186 3.65 5.80 -10.33
N LEU A 187 2.61 5.49 -9.60
CA LEU A 187 1.88 4.21 -9.72
C LEU A 187 1.27 3.96 -11.10
N SER A 188 0.90 5.00 -11.84
CA SER A 188 0.39 4.89 -13.22
C SER A 188 1.47 5.03 -14.29
N SER A 189 2.72 5.31 -13.90
CA SER A 189 3.82 5.43 -14.85
C SER A 189 4.22 4.06 -15.40
N PRO A 190 4.37 3.90 -16.73
CA PRO A 190 4.78 2.63 -17.34
C PRO A 190 6.11 2.07 -16.83
N GLY A 191 7.01 2.96 -16.34
CA GLY A 191 8.31 2.58 -15.78
C GLY A 191 8.28 2.25 -14.29
N TRP A 192 7.14 2.42 -13.61
CA TRP A 192 7.06 2.11 -12.18
C TRP A 192 6.99 0.58 -11.99
N PRO A 193 7.88 -0.01 -11.16
CA PRO A 193 7.84 -1.45 -10.93
C PRO A 193 6.53 -1.86 -10.26
N LYS A 194 5.92 -2.92 -10.79
CA LYS A 194 4.71 -3.48 -10.20
C LYS A 194 4.99 -3.88 -8.74
N ASP A 195 4.00 -3.69 -7.89
CA ASP A 195 4.03 -3.99 -6.45
C ASP A 195 4.99 -3.12 -5.62
N GLN A 196 5.74 -2.20 -6.23
CA GLN A 196 6.58 -1.28 -5.52
C GLN A 196 5.75 -0.16 -4.89
N SER A 197 5.84 -0.02 -3.56
CA SER A 197 5.26 1.12 -2.83
C SER A 197 6.09 2.38 -3.07
N TYR A 198 5.41 3.53 -3.05
CA TYR A 198 6.09 4.83 -3.01
C TYR A 198 5.96 5.42 -1.61
N ALA A 199 7.04 5.97 -1.07
CA ALA A 199 7.02 6.64 0.23
C ALA A 199 7.80 7.95 0.19
N ALA A 200 7.39 8.90 1.03
CA ALA A 200 8.04 10.19 1.21
C ALA A 200 7.76 10.75 2.61
N ILE A 201 8.70 11.55 3.12
CA ILE A 201 8.45 12.45 4.26
C ILE A 201 7.79 13.71 3.70
N THR A 202 6.65 14.08 4.26
CA THR A 202 5.86 15.24 3.83
C THR A 202 5.42 16.05 5.03
N VAL A 203 4.84 17.23 4.75
CA VAL A 203 4.08 17.96 5.79
C VAL A 203 2.60 17.72 5.51
N ASN A 204 1.91 17.12 6.47
CA ASN A 204 0.48 16.87 6.40
C ASN A 204 -0.22 17.60 7.57
N ASN A 205 -1.11 18.52 7.25
CA ASN A 205 -1.79 19.36 8.25
C ASN A 205 -0.83 20.04 9.23
N GLY A 206 0.30 20.57 8.72
CA GLY A 206 1.32 21.28 9.52
C GLY A 206 2.24 20.36 10.34
N ARG A 207 2.13 19.04 10.24
CA ARG A 207 2.98 18.06 10.93
C ARG A 207 3.86 17.30 9.94
N SER A 208 5.09 17.00 10.35
CA SER A 208 5.93 16.04 9.62
C SER A 208 5.25 14.67 9.62
N ALA A 209 5.26 14.01 8.51
CA ALA A 209 4.67 12.69 8.36
C ALA A 209 5.40 11.84 7.33
N TYR A 210 5.63 10.57 7.66
CA TYR A 210 5.95 9.55 6.66
C TYR A 210 4.66 9.13 5.97
N ARG A 211 4.60 9.30 4.66
CA ARG A 211 3.45 8.87 3.86
C ARG A 211 3.87 7.79 2.88
N THR A 212 3.06 6.75 2.75
CA THR A 212 3.29 5.70 1.75
C THR A 212 2.02 5.33 1.01
N ALA A 213 2.19 5.05 -0.28
CA ALA A 213 1.18 4.52 -1.18
C ALA A 213 1.54 3.07 -1.52
N VAL A 214 0.76 2.12 -1.03
CA VAL A 214 0.93 0.69 -1.28
C VAL A 214 -0.03 0.26 -2.37
N PRO A 215 0.43 -0.05 -3.60
CA PRO A 215 -0.45 -0.28 -4.75
C PRO A 215 -1.37 -1.49 -4.55
N GLU A 216 -2.58 -1.37 -5.08
CA GLU A 216 -3.62 -2.40 -5.08
C GLU A 216 -4.02 -2.72 -6.52
N TYR A 217 -3.89 -3.99 -6.88
CA TYR A 217 -4.27 -4.47 -8.21
C TYR A 217 -5.54 -5.31 -8.15
N TYR A 218 -6.35 -5.24 -9.19
CA TYR A 218 -7.56 -6.05 -9.28
C TYR A 218 -7.22 -7.53 -9.38
N GLY A 219 -7.74 -8.33 -8.44
CA GLY A 219 -7.80 -9.77 -8.55
C GLY A 219 -9.14 -10.21 -9.15
N ARG A 220 -9.30 -11.51 -9.41
CA ARG A 220 -10.51 -12.09 -10.02
C ARG A 220 -11.80 -11.71 -9.31
N SER A 221 -11.82 -11.74 -7.97
CA SER A 221 -13.00 -11.38 -7.19
C SER A 221 -13.43 -9.92 -7.33
N CYS A 222 -12.50 -9.03 -7.72
CA CYS A 222 -12.79 -7.61 -7.95
C CYS A 222 -13.57 -7.38 -9.25
N LEU A 223 -13.39 -8.29 -10.25
CA LEU A 223 -13.92 -8.11 -11.60
C LEU A 223 -15.44 -8.29 -11.67
N ALA A 224 -16.06 -8.88 -10.66
CA ALA A 224 -17.54 -8.91 -10.55
C ALA A 224 -18.14 -7.51 -10.58
N CYS A 225 -17.46 -6.52 -9.98
CA CYS A 225 -17.89 -5.13 -9.91
C CYS A 225 -17.06 -4.19 -10.81
N HIS A 226 -15.79 -4.52 -11.08
CA HIS A 226 -14.87 -3.64 -11.81
C HIS A 226 -14.51 -4.13 -13.23
N GLY A 227 -14.89 -5.36 -13.57
CA GLY A 227 -14.53 -6.00 -14.84
C GLY A 227 -15.31 -5.54 -16.06
N SER A 228 -15.47 -6.45 -16.99
CA SER A 228 -16.17 -6.23 -18.28
C SER A 228 -17.60 -6.80 -18.25
N PRO A 229 -18.50 -6.31 -19.13
CA PRO A 229 -18.30 -5.19 -20.06
C PRO A 229 -18.33 -3.84 -19.35
N LYS A 230 -17.47 -2.91 -19.82
CA LYS A 230 -17.43 -1.55 -19.26
C LYS A 230 -18.81 -0.86 -19.40
N GLY A 231 -19.25 -0.21 -18.32
CA GLY A 231 -20.50 0.53 -18.28
C GLY A 231 -21.72 -0.31 -17.89
N GLU A 232 -21.63 -1.66 -17.85
CA GLU A 232 -22.66 -2.50 -17.27
C GLU A 232 -22.83 -2.20 -15.78
N ILE A 233 -24.06 -2.05 -15.33
CA ILE A 233 -24.35 -1.77 -13.92
C ILE A 233 -24.12 -3.05 -13.08
N ASP A 234 -23.24 -2.95 -12.09
CA ASP A 234 -22.94 -4.03 -11.18
C ASP A 234 -23.97 -4.15 -10.03
N ILE A 235 -23.81 -5.15 -9.19
CA ILE A 235 -24.71 -5.41 -8.05
C ILE A 235 -24.74 -4.25 -7.02
N THR A 236 -23.76 -3.35 -7.04
CA THR A 236 -23.70 -2.18 -6.16
C THR A 236 -24.38 -0.94 -6.76
N GLY A 237 -24.91 -1.05 -7.99
CA GLY A 237 -25.55 0.04 -8.71
C GLY A 237 -24.60 0.99 -9.44
N TYR A 238 -23.31 0.63 -9.56
CA TYR A 238 -22.31 1.42 -10.29
C TYR A 238 -21.93 0.77 -11.61
N PRO A 239 -21.55 1.57 -12.62
CA PRO A 239 -21.03 1.03 -13.87
C PRO A 239 -19.67 0.34 -13.65
N LYS A 240 -19.51 -0.82 -14.26
CA LYS A 240 -18.22 -1.53 -14.31
C LYS A 240 -17.17 -0.69 -15.05
N ASP A 241 -15.91 -0.76 -14.58
CA ASP A 241 -14.81 0.05 -15.10
C ASP A 241 -14.20 -0.53 -16.39
N GLY A 242 -14.49 -1.80 -16.70
CA GLY A 242 -13.86 -2.54 -17.80
C GLY A 242 -12.45 -3.02 -17.47
N ALA A 243 -12.12 -3.14 -16.19
CA ALA A 243 -10.81 -3.54 -15.71
C ALA A 243 -10.52 -5.01 -15.99
N LYS A 244 -9.22 -5.34 -16.03
CA LYS A 244 -8.68 -6.70 -16.13
C LYS A 244 -7.95 -7.08 -14.83
N GLU A 245 -7.77 -8.38 -14.63
CA GLU A 245 -6.93 -8.87 -13.54
C GLU A 245 -5.51 -8.31 -13.69
N GLY A 246 -4.99 -7.76 -12.60
CA GLY A 246 -3.68 -7.12 -12.55
C GLY A 246 -3.64 -5.65 -12.97
N ASP A 247 -4.75 -5.03 -13.36
CA ASP A 247 -4.82 -3.59 -13.53
C ASP A 247 -4.75 -2.88 -12.18
N LEU A 248 -4.14 -1.69 -12.13
CA LEU A 248 -4.08 -0.86 -10.94
C LEU A 248 -5.50 -0.38 -10.58
N GLY A 249 -6.01 -0.87 -9.46
CA GLY A 249 -7.33 -0.49 -8.92
C GLY A 249 -7.28 0.69 -7.96
N GLY A 250 -6.10 0.98 -7.39
CA GLY A 250 -5.90 2.01 -6.38
C GLY A 250 -4.68 1.73 -5.52
N PHE A 251 -4.69 2.25 -4.30
CA PHE A 251 -3.66 1.95 -3.30
C PHE A 251 -4.16 2.16 -1.86
N ILE A 252 -3.47 1.53 -0.91
CA ILE A 252 -3.62 1.83 0.50
C ILE A 252 -2.68 2.99 0.81
N SER A 253 -3.26 4.14 1.19
CA SER A 253 -2.53 5.30 1.69
C SER A 253 -2.38 5.19 3.19
N ILE A 254 -1.14 5.28 3.68
CA ILE A 254 -0.81 5.23 5.11
C ILE A 254 0.01 6.47 5.43
N THR A 255 -0.36 7.14 6.50
CA THR A 255 0.34 8.31 7.05
C THR A 255 0.72 8.01 8.49
N LEU A 256 2.00 8.13 8.83
CA LEU A 256 2.53 8.06 10.19
C LEU A 256 3.00 9.47 10.57
N PHE A 257 2.44 10.03 11.64
CA PHE A 257 2.72 11.39 12.08
C PHE A 257 3.86 11.43 13.09
N HIS A 258 4.76 12.41 12.93
CA HIS A 258 5.91 12.68 13.80
C HIS A 258 5.79 14.01 14.52
#